data_b61e651bc35f5361d2ea993987a75b5e
#
_entry.id   b61e651bc35f5361d2ea993987a75b5e
#
_cell.length_a   1.000
_cell.length_b   1.000
_cell.length_c   1.000
_cell.angle_alpha   90.00
_cell.angle_beta   90.00
_cell.angle_gamma   90.00
#
_symmetry.space_group_name_H-M   'P 1'
#
loop_
_entity.id
_entity.type
_entity.pdbx_description
1 polymer ?
#
loop_
_entity_poly.entity_id
_entity_poly.type
_entity_poly.pdbx_seq_one_letter_code
_entity_poly.pdbx_strand_id
1 'polypeptide(L)'
;MNNEEIRRKRIRVRAWRRGMRELDILLGTFVDARLETLNPSALEALEALLDLPDAELLSWLSGAKPPFEHDTELFREIIAFHTHSGPIH
;
A
#
# COMPACT_ATOMS: atom_id res chain seq x y z
N MET A 1 -20.39 5.47 12.82
CA MET A 1 -19.19 4.89 12.19
C MET A 1 -18.17 4.58 13.27
N ASN A 2 -17.66 3.37 13.32
CA ASN A 2 -16.69 3.01 14.35
C ASN A 2 -15.26 3.41 13.95
N ASN A 3 -14.35 3.30 14.91
CA ASN A 3 -12.95 3.70 14.70
C ASN A 3 -12.27 2.92 13.58
N GLU A 4 -12.61 1.65 13.46
CA GLU A 4 -12.06 0.78 12.42
C GLU A 4 -12.47 1.25 11.03
N GLU A 5 -13.73 1.60 10.86
CA GLU A 5 -14.22 2.10 9.58
C GLU A 5 -13.58 3.43 9.21
N ILE A 6 -13.43 4.32 10.21
CA ILE A 6 -12.77 5.62 10.00
C ILE A 6 -11.32 5.41 9.58
N ARG A 7 -10.63 4.48 10.26
CA ARG A 7 -9.23 4.16 9.96
C ARG A 7 -9.08 3.68 8.52
N ARG A 8 -9.93 2.74 8.10
CA ARG A 8 -9.85 2.19 6.74
C ARG A 8 -10.19 3.23 5.69
N LYS A 9 -11.16 4.06 5.96
CA LYS A 9 -11.52 5.14 5.05
C LYS A 9 -10.36 6.13 4.87
N ARG A 10 -9.68 6.46 5.97
CA ARG A 10 -8.53 7.36 5.93
C ARG A 10 -7.39 6.76 5.13
N ILE A 11 -7.14 5.47 5.31
CA ILE A 11 -6.11 4.76 4.55
C ILE A 11 -6.42 4.84 3.06
N ARG A 12 -7.67 4.61 2.66
CA ARG A 12 -8.06 4.64 1.26
C ARG A 12 -7.82 6.01 0.64
N VAL A 13 -8.20 7.07 1.35
CA VAL A 13 -7.97 8.43 0.87
C VAL A 13 -6.48 8.71 0.71
N ARG A 14 -5.69 8.33 1.70
CA ARG A 14 -4.24 8.57 1.66
C ARG A 14 -3.56 7.81 0.53
N ALA A 15 -4.00 6.59 0.26
CA ALA A 15 -3.42 5.77 -0.81
C ALA A 15 -3.67 6.38 -2.20
N TRP A 16 -4.84 7.00 -2.40
CA TRP A 16 -5.21 7.57 -3.68
C TRP A 16 -4.79 9.02 -3.89
N ARG A 17 -4.36 9.71 -2.84
CA ARG A 17 -4.09 11.15 -2.90
C ARG A 17 -2.67 11.53 -2.53
N ARG A 18 -1.72 10.77 -2.99
CA ARG A 18 -0.32 11.12 -2.74
C ARG A 18 0.16 12.23 -3.67
N GLY A 19 -0.50 12.41 -4.81
CA GLY A 19 -0.10 13.44 -5.77
C GLY A 19 0.86 12.95 -6.84
N MET A 20 1.21 11.68 -6.80
CA MET A 20 2.05 11.07 -7.83
C MET A 20 1.22 9.95 -8.45
N ARG A 21 0.88 10.11 -9.71
CA ARG A 21 -0.06 9.21 -10.39
C ARG A 21 0.30 7.73 -10.26
N GLU A 22 1.56 7.40 -10.45
CA GLU A 22 1.98 6.01 -10.39
C GLU A 22 1.77 5.41 -9.01
N LEU A 23 2.14 6.14 -7.96
CA LEU A 23 1.92 5.68 -6.60
C LEU A 23 0.44 5.60 -6.26
N ASP A 24 -0.33 6.58 -6.70
CA ASP A 24 -1.78 6.56 -6.45
C ASP A 24 -2.39 5.30 -7.02
N ILE A 25 -1.98 4.92 -8.23
CA ILE A 25 -2.47 3.70 -8.86
C ILE A 25 -1.97 2.45 -8.11
N LEU A 26 -0.67 2.39 -7.82
CA LEU A 26 -0.10 1.22 -7.15
C LEU A 26 -0.70 0.98 -5.78
N LEU A 27 -0.76 2.01 -4.96
CA LEU A 27 -1.27 1.88 -3.61
C LEU A 27 -2.79 1.87 -3.56
N GLY A 28 -3.44 2.73 -4.36
CA GLY A 28 -4.89 2.83 -4.38
C GLY A 28 -5.57 1.56 -4.86
N THR A 29 -5.06 0.95 -5.94
CA THR A 29 -5.67 -0.28 -6.46
C THR A 29 -5.49 -1.44 -5.48
N PHE A 30 -4.34 -1.53 -4.83
CA PHE A 30 -4.11 -2.54 -3.81
C PHE A 30 -5.09 -2.35 -2.65
N VAL A 31 -5.20 -1.13 -2.17
CA VAL A 31 -6.08 -0.80 -1.05
C VAL A 31 -7.54 -1.10 -1.39
N ASP A 32 -7.98 -0.71 -2.58
CA ASP A 32 -9.36 -0.98 -3.00
C ASP A 32 -9.66 -2.48 -3.04
N ALA A 33 -8.70 -3.29 -3.44
CA ALA A 33 -8.90 -4.72 -3.58
C ALA A 33 -8.74 -5.48 -2.27
N ARG A 34 -7.88 -5.03 -1.38
CA ARG A 34 -7.44 -5.83 -0.23
C ARG A 34 -7.69 -5.23 1.14
N LEU A 35 -8.06 -3.96 1.23
CA LEU A 35 -8.16 -3.28 2.52
C LEU A 35 -9.02 -4.02 3.54
N GLU A 36 -10.17 -4.51 3.10
CA GLU A 36 -11.11 -5.16 4.01
C GLU A 36 -10.62 -6.51 4.54
N THR A 37 -9.63 -7.10 3.89
CA THR A 37 -9.09 -8.40 4.31
C THR A 37 -7.84 -8.28 5.17
N LEU A 38 -7.31 -7.07 5.33
CA LEU A 38 -6.08 -6.88 6.09
C LEU A 38 -6.33 -6.97 7.59
N ASN A 39 -5.46 -7.71 8.27
CA ASN A 39 -5.52 -7.80 9.73
C ASN A 39 -4.88 -6.56 10.36
N PRO A 40 -5.01 -6.35 11.69
CA PRO A 40 -4.45 -5.17 12.34
C PRO A 40 -2.96 -4.95 12.10
N SER A 41 -2.17 -6.02 12.07
CA SER A 41 -0.74 -5.92 11.81
C SER A 41 -0.46 -5.40 10.42
N ALA A 42 -1.20 -5.88 9.42
CA ALA A 42 -1.06 -5.43 8.04
C ALA A 42 -1.49 -3.98 7.89
N LEU A 43 -2.57 -3.59 8.56
CA LEU A 43 -3.03 -2.19 8.53
C LEU A 43 -1.97 -1.25 9.10
N GLU A 44 -1.34 -1.66 10.19
CA GLU A 44 -0.28 -0.87 10.80
C GLU A 44 0.91 -0.72 9.85
N ALA A 45 1.31 -1.81 9.20
CA ALA A 45 2.41 -1.79 8.24
C ALA A 45 2.08 -0.88 7.05
N LEU A 46 0.83 -0.94 6.58
CA LEU A 46 0.39 -0.10 5.48
C LEU A 46 0.41 1.38 5.86
N GLU A 47 -0.07 1.70 7.05
CA GLU A 47 -0.04 3.09 7.53
C GLU A 47 1.38 3.61 7.62
N ALA A 48 2.31 2.77 8.08
CA ALA A 48 3.71 3.16 8.16
C ALA A 48 4.28 3.48 6.77
N LEU A 49 3.91 2.69 5.76
CA LEU A 49 4.33 2.97 4.38
C LEU A 49 3.75 4.30 3.89
N LEU A 50 2.49 4.56 4.21
CA LEU A 50 1.85 5.80 3.77
C LEU A 50 2.45 7.06 4.38
N ASP A 51 3.22 6.91 5.46
CA ASP A 51 3.90 8.03 6.10
C ASP A 51 5.25 8.36 5.44
N LEU A 52 5.70 7.54 4.50
CA LEU A 52 7.01 7.70 3.89
C LEU A 52 6.98 8.62 2.66
N PRO A 53 8.13 9.21 2.32
CA PRO A 53 8.22 10.04 1.10
C PRO A 53 7.91 9.22 -0.16
N ASP A 54 7.29 9.86 -1.13
CA ASP A 54 6.90 9.21 -2.38
C ASP A 54 8.07 8.59 -3.12
N ALA A 55 9.21 9.27 -3.15
CA ALA A 55 10.37 8.79 -3.88
C ALA A 55 10.87 7.44 -3.36
N GLU A 56 10.86 7.28 -2.04
CA GLU A 56 11.28 6.02 -1.43
C GLU A 56 10.29 4.91 -1.75
N LEU A 57 9.00 5.17 -1.58
CA LEU A 57 7.98 4.19 -1.89
C LEU A 57 8.03 3.76 -3.34
N LEU A 58 8.12 4.71 -4.25
CA LEU A 58 8.16 4.39 -5.67
C LEU A 58 9.37 3.54 -6.02
N SER A 59 10.53 3.87 -5.45
CA SER A 59 11.75 3.11 -5.66
C SER A 59 11.58 1.66 -5.24
N TRP A 60 11.03 1.43 -4.04
CA TRP A 60 10.86 0.06 -3.53
C TRP A 60 9.79 -0.70 -4.30
N LEU A 61 8.70 -0.04 -4.64
CA LEU A 61 7.63 -0.68 -5.41
C LEU A 61 8.06 -0.96 -6.85
N SER A 62 9.09 -0.28 -7.32
CA SER A 62 9.63 -0.48 -8.67
C SER A 62 10.79 -1.48 -8.69
N GLY A 63 11.13 -2.06 -7.55
CA GLY A 63 12.10 -3.14 -7.50
C GLY A 63 13.28 -2.98 -6.56
N ALA A 64 13.52 -1.78 -6.03
CA ALA A 64 14.59 -1.60 -5.07
C ALA A 64 14.21 -2.27 -3.76
N LYS A 65 15.21 -2.77 -3.04
CA LYS A 65 14.95 -3.46 -1.79
C LYS A 65 14.64 -2.45 -0.67
N PRO A 66 13.51 -2.63 0.04
CA PRO A 66 13.21 -1.75 1.16
C PRO A 66 14.10 -2.09 2.36
N PRO A 67 14.27 -1.15 3.31
CA PRO A 67 14.97 -1.45 4.54
C PRO A 67 14.20 -2.49 5.34
N PHE A 68 14.90 -3.18 6.23
CA PHE A 68 14.36 -4.30 6.99
C PHE A 68 13.02 -3.97 7.66
N GLU A 69 12.89 -2.80 8.26
CA GLU A 69 11.68 -2.42 8.99
C GLU A 69 10.45 -2.28 8.09
N HIS A 70 10.64 -2.11 6.81
CA HIS A 70 9.54 -2.01 5.83
C HIS A 70 9.45 -3.22 4.91
N ASP A 71 10.33 -4.18 5.08
CA ASP A 71 10.27 -5.44 4.33
C ASP A 71 9.33 -6.41 5.05
N THR A 72 8.06 -6.03 5.09
CA THR A 72 7.03 -6.75 5.81
C THR A 72 6.26 -7.67 4.89
N GLU A 73 5.48 -8.56 5.49
CA GLU A 73 4.60 -9.41 4.71
C GLU A 73 3.62 -8.57 3.88
N LEU A 74 3.10 -7.48 4.48
CA LEU A 74 2.20 -6.56 3.78
C LEU A 74 2.88 -5.98 2.55
N PHE A 75 4.12 -5.52 2.67
CA PHE A 75 4.86 -4.97 1.54
C PHE A 75 4.99 -6.01 0.43
N ARG A 76 5.34 -7.24 0.79
CA ARG A 76 5.47 -8.33 -0.18
C ARG A 76 4.12 -8.65 -0.84
N GLU A 77 3.02 -8.50 -0.10
CA GLU A 77 1.68 -8.69 -0.69
C GLU A 77 1.39 -7.63 -1.74
N ILE A 78 1.82 -6.37 -1.49
CA ILE A 78 1.62 -5.32 -2.49
C ILE A 78 2.38 -5.66 -3.78
N ILE A 79 3.63 -6.08 -3.63
CA ILE A 79 4.44 -6.48 -4.79
C ILE A 79 3.79 -7.63 -5.53
N ALA A 80 3.37 -8.67 -4.80
CA ALA A 80 2.73 -9.83 -5.40
C ALA A 80 1.43 -9.47 -6.10
N PHE A 81 0.65 -8.57 -5.50
CA PHE A 81 -0.60 -8.11 -6.10
C PHE A 81 -0.38 -7.54 -7.49
N HIS A 82 0.61 -6.67 -7.63
CA HIS A 82 0.89 -6.04 -8.92
C HIS A 82 1.59 -6.97 -9.90
N THR A 83 2.37 -7.92 -9.39
CA THR A 83 3.04 -8.90 -10.24
C THR A 83 2.05 -9.92 -10.80
N HIS A 84 1.14 -10.41 -9.95
CA HIS A 84 0.21 -11.48 -10.33
C HIS A 84 -1.13 -11.01 -10.85
N SER A 85 -1.52 -9.78 -10.52
CA SER A 85 -2.81 -9.22 -10.91
C SER A 85 -2.70 -8.20 -12.04
N GLY A 86 -1.49 -7.96 -12.51
CA GLY A 86 -1.28 -7.03 -13.61
C GLY A 86 -1.88 -7.54 -14.89
N PRO A 87 -1.92 -6.69 -15.93
CA PRO A 87 -2.46 -7.11 -17.20
C PRO A 87 -1.74 -8.35 -17.71
N ILE A 88 -2.53 -9.24 -18.25
CA ILE A 88 -1.96 -10.41 -18.89
C ILE A 88 -1.36 -9.93 -20.20
N HIS A 89 -0.13 -10.15 -20.31
CA HIS A 89 0.61 -9.61 -21.44
C HIS A 89 0.61 -10.58 -22.61
#